data_f0e5f57d44c0486e15ae3188764eecc7
#
_entry.id   f0e5f57d44c0486e15ae3188764eecc7
#
_cell.length_a   1.000
_cell.length_b   1.000
_cell.length_c   1.000
_cell.angle_alpha   90.00
_cell.angle_beta   90.00
_cell.angle_gamma   90.00
#
_symmetry.space_group_name_H-M   'P 1'
#
loop_
_entity.id
_entity.type
_entity.pdbx_description
1 polymer ?
#
loop_
_entity_poly.entity_id
_entity_poly.type
_entity_poly.pdbx_seq_one_letter_code
_entity_poly.pdbx_strand_id
1 'polypeptide(L)'
;MLGSPATPDHPVRRKVFYLLIGIFIGLTASFQNGLLVANLTQIQGEMGLTPVEGGWISVAYNMTNACVTVLLYKIRQQFGMSLFSKITLFFLLAATSMQWLVSSNLLSTTIGVSIEPYYLELLARGFSGVVASAMTVLSIFYCLQGMPTARRISGLILGFGLVQFGIPLSRIISPYLAVDGQLEGLFLFQVGLSLICFGLINILELPPGNTEKVFEKLDLVSFGFFASGLAALSVFLVQGRIQWWTMPWLSYPLIIAVVTISIALWIETHRKNPMLQVRWMRSRTIIAFMITGAVMRILLSEQSVGAAGLLANLGYGNDQLIVFYAIILVASILALVISIFTTKATDLRRPVIFAVALIAIGAWVDTGVSLNSAPYMFYFSQFIIAFAAVYFMGPMVFEGMFRAIANGPAYIISFSVIFGISQTIGGLAGAAGIQAFTTIRTQMHYTDMVSSMNTTDPATMTQMLQSVQRQATVAAYDDLFFLMAVSATITALYLLMVYFYYLYHKRNPLGKELAALAEMMGKK
;
A
#
# COMPACT_ATOMS: atom_id res chain seq x y z
N MET A 1 -10.85 -21.94 -16.37
CA MET A 1 -10.74 -23.37 -16.00
C MET A 1 -12.02 -23.77 -15.28
N LEU A 2 -13.05 -24.01 -16.03
CA LEU A 2 -14.32 -24.54 -15.53
C LEU A 2 -14.08 -25.96 -15.03
N GLY A 3 -14.42 -26.24 -13.77
CA GLY A 3 -14.30 -27.58 -13.19
C GLY A 3 -12.99 -27.91 -12.49
N SER A 4 -12.08 -26.94 -12.26
CA SER A 4 -10.92 -27.17 -11.40
C SER A 4 -11.38 -27.32 -9.93
N PRO A 5 -10.83 -28.29 -9.16
CA PRO A 5 -11.10 -28.41 -7.72
C PRO A 5 -10.82 -27.14 -6.93
N ALA A 6 -9.90 -26.30 -7.42
CA ALA A 6 -9.55 -25.03 -6.81
C ALA A 6 -10.59 -23.91 -7.04
N THR A 7 -11.50 -24.07 -8.01
CA THR A 7 -12.51 -23.07 -8.35
C THR A 7 -13.84 -23.71 -8.74
N PRO A 8 -14.50 -24.43 -7.81
CA PRO A 8 -15.81 -25.02 -8.05
C PRO A 8 -16.86 -23.92 -8.28
N ASP A 9 -17.96 -24.27 -8.94
CA ASP A 9 -19.10 -23.36 -9.06
C ASP A 9 -19.98 -23.51 -7.83
N HIS A 10 -20.13 -22.43 -7.07
CA HIS A 10 -20.87 -22.42 -5.81
C HIS A 10 -22.30 -21.91 -6.03
N PRO A 11 -23.31 -22.36 -5.23
CA PRO A 11 -24.64 -21.77 -5.21
C PRO A 11 -24.57 -20.28 -4.82
N VAL A 12 -25.55 -19.49 -5.28
CA VAL A 12 -25.56 -18.03 -5.11
C VAL A 12 -25.35 -17.60 -3.64
N ARG A 13 -26.07 -18.25 -2.71
CA ARG A 13 -25.91 -17.97 -1.26
C ARG A 13 -24.48 -18.13 -0.80
N ARG A 14 -23.80 -19.19 -1.20
CA ARG A 14 -22.40 -19.45 -0.80
C ARG A 14 -21.44 -18.45 -1.43
N LYS A 15 -21.70 -18.01 -2.67
CA LYS A 15 -20.92 -16.92 -3.33
C LYS A 15 -21.02 -15.61 -2.53
N VAL A 16 -22.20 -15.24 -2.08
CA VAL A 16 -22.40 -14.04 -1.27
C VAL A 16 -21.63 -14.14 0.06
N PHE A 17 -21.68 -15.28 0.74
CA PHE A 17 -20.91 -15.48 1.97
C PHE A 17 -19.39 -15.41 1.72
N TYR A 18 -18.87 -16.03 0.66
CA TYR A 18 -17.47 -15.89 0.30
C TYR A 18 -17.08 -14.44 0.05
N LEU A 19 -17.95 -13.66 -0.62
CA LEU A 19 -17.70 -12.25 -0.89
C LEU A 19 -17.66 -11.42 0.39
N LEU A 20 -18.65 -11.58 1.28
CA LEU A 20 -18.72 -10.86 2.55
C LEU A 20 -17.51 -11.18 3.45
N ILE A 21 -17.15 -12.46 3.56
CA ILE A 21 -15.98 -12.89 4.33
C ILE A 21 -14.72 -12.32 3.70
N GLY A 22 -14.59 -12.35 2.36
CA GLY A 22 -13.44 -11.79 1.66
C GLY A 22 -13.28 -10.29 1.90
N ILE A 23 -14.37 -9.53 1.89
CA ILE A 23 -14.38 -8.10 2.23
C ILE A 23 -13.95 -7.89 3.69
N PHE A 24 -14.50 -8.65 4.62
CA PHE A 24 -14.17 -8.52 6.04
C PHE A 24 -12.70 -8.82 6.32
N ILE A 25 -12.16 -9.90 5.72
CA ILE A 25 -10.74 -10.26 5.81
C ILE A 25 -9.86 -9.14 5.22
N GLY A 26 -10.23 -8.60 4.06
CA GLY A 26 -9.48 -7.52 3.40
C GLY A 26 -9.46 -6.23 4.22
N LEU A 27 -10.58 -5.86 4.83
CA LEU A 27 -10.64 -4.74 5.76
C LEU A 27 -9.80 -4.99 7.01
N THR A 28 -9.86 -6.18 7.60
CA THR A 28 -9.02 -6.53 8.75
C THR A 28 -7.53 -6.48 8.40
N ALA A 29 -7.14 -6.96 7.22
CA ALA A 29 -5.77 -6.85 6.72
C ALA A 29 -5.33 -5.39 6.58
N SER A 30 -6.20 -4.53 6.06
CA SER A 30 -5.90 -3.12 5.84
C SER A 30 -5.79 -2.33 7.15
N PHE A 31 -6.51 -2.72 8.20
CA PHE A 31 -6.39 -2.12 9.53
C PHE A 31 -5.04 -2.35 10.18
N GLN A 32 -4.29 -3.43 9.84
CA GLN A 32 -2.97 -3.69 10.42
C GLN A 32 -1.99 -2.53 10.17
N ASN A 33 -2.02 -1.95 8.98
CA ASN A 33 -1.22 -0.77 8.66
C ASN A 33 -1.97 0.54 8.94
N GLY A 34 -3.26 0.58 8.63
CA GLY A 34 -4.07 1.78 8.72
C GLY A 34 -4.09 2.38 10.13
N LEU A 35 -4.30 1.55 11.15
CA LEU A 35 -4.32 1.97 12.55
C LEU A 35 -2.94 2.43 13.04
N LEU A 36 -1.86 1.80 12.57
CA LEU A 36 -0.50 2.27 12.86
C LEU A 36 -0.27 3.67 12.28
N VAL A 37 -0.52 3.83 10.98
CA VAL A 37 -0.28 5.11 10.28
C VAL A 37 -1.17 6.23 10.84
N ALA A 38 -2.41 5.90 11.22
CA ALA A 38 -3.36 6.86 11.78
C ALA A 38 -2.94 7.38 13.17
N ASN A 39 -2.27 6.54 13.97
CA ASN A 39 -2.02 6.81 15.39
C ASN A 39 -0.53 6.80 15.76
N LEU A 40 0.39 6.82 14.78
CA LEU A 40 1.83 6.70 15.06
C LEU A 40 2.33 7.78 16.04
N THR A 41 1.87 9.01 15.91
CA THR A 41 2.23 10.11 16.80
C THR A 41 1.71 9.88 18.23
N GLN A 42 0.51 9.31 18.38
CA GLN A 42 -0.05 8.97 19.69
C GLN A 42 0.72 7.80 20.32
N ILE A 43 1.06 6.77 19.53
CA ILE A 43 1.91 5.65 19.97
C ILE A 43 3.27 6.16 20.46
N GLN A 44 3.89 7.08 19.72
CA GLN A 44 5.14 7.73 20.12
C GLN A 44 4.99 8.48 21.45
N GLY A 45 3.90 9.25 21.59
CA GLY A 45 3.64 10.03 22.83
C GLY A 45 3.41 9.13 24.05
N GLU A 46 2.57 8.10 23.93
CA GLU A 46 2.25 7.18 25.02
C GLU A 46 3.48 6.37 25.49
N MET A 47 4.31 5.93 24.54
CA MET A 47 5.52 5.17 24.82
C MET A 47 6.76 6.06 25.08
N GLY A 48 6.64 7.39 25.03
CA GLY A 48 7.76 8.32 25.20
C GLY A 48 8.85 8.20 24.13
N LEU A 49 8.50 7.79 22.90
CA LEU A 49 9.45 7.50 21.83
C LEU A 49 9.83 8.75 21.03
N THR A 50 11.07 8.79 20.61
CA THR A 50 11.55 9.76 19.64
C THR A 50 10.97 9.47 18.23
N PRO A 51 10.96 10.45 17.31
CA PRO A 51 10.56 10.22 15.92
C PRO A 51 11.36 9.11 15.23
N VAL A 52 12.62 8.94 15.58
CA VAL A 52 13.52 7.89 15.06
C VAL A 52 13.04 6.50 15.50
N GLU A 53 12.73 6.33 16.78
CA GLU A 53 12.21 5.08 17.35
C GLU A 53 10.82 4.75 16.76
N GLY A 54 9.93 5.72 16.64
CA GLY A 54 8.65 5.54 15.93
C GLY A 54 8.82 5.18 14.46
N GLY A 55 9.88 5.69 13.81
CA GLY A 55 10.28 5.28 12.48
C GLY A 55 10.59 3.78 12.40
N TRP A 56 11.28 3.22 13.37
CA TRP A 56 11.57 1.78 13.42
C TRP A 56 10.32 0.91 13.57
N ILE A 57 9.28 1.39 14.27
CA ILE A 57 7.97 0.71 14.33
C ILE A 57 7.37 0.59 12.90
N SER A 58 7.42 1.67 12.13
CA SER A 58 6.98 1.65 10.72
C SER A 58 7.87 0.77 9.85
N VAL A 59 9.19 0.78 10.06
CA VAL A 59 10.14 -0.10 9.36
C VAL A 59 9.80 -1.57 9.62
N ALA A 60 9.62 -1.96 10.89
CA ALA A 60 9.34 -3.35 11.27
C ALA A 60 8.12 -3.92 10.53
N TYR A 61 7.04 -3.13 10.41
CA TYR A 61 5.88 -3.52 9.63
C TYR A 61 6.18 -3.61 8.13
N ASN A 62 6.73 -2.55 7.53
CA ASN A 62 6.88 -2.46 6.08
C ASN A 62 7.92 -3.45 5.53
N MET A 63 9.03 -3.68 6.24
CA MET A 63 10.04 -4.64 5.81
C MET A 63 9.48 -6.07 5.76
N THR A 64 8.75 -6.50 6.80
CA THR A 64 8.18 -7.85 6.84
C THR A 64 7.04 -8.02 5.84
N ASN A 65 6.20 -7.00 5.66
CA ASN A 65 5.14 -6.98 4.67
C ASN A 65 5.69 -7.15 3.23
N ALA A 66 6.73 -6.38 2.88
CA ALA A 66 7.36 -6.47 1.56
C ALA A 66 8.10 -7.82 1.36
N CYS A 67 8.86 -8.27 2.37
CA CYS A 67 9.64 -9.49 2.29
C CYS A 67 8.77 -10.73 2.09
N VAL A 68 7.76 -10.89 2.95
CA VAL A 68 6.94 -12.11 2.99
C VAL A 68 6.11 -12.28 1.72
N THR A 69 5.72 -11.18 1.08
CA THR A 69 4.98 -11.23 -0.19
C THR A 69 5.67 -12.10 -1.25
N VAL A 70 7.01 -12.15 -1.26
CA VAL A 70 7.79 -12.97 -2.20
C VAL A 70 7.54 -14.48 -2.00
N LEU A 71 7.38 -14.92 -0.76
CA LEU A 71 7.30 -16.34 -0.41
C LEU A 71 5.87 -16.87 -0.30
N LEU A 72 4.90 -16.02 0.05
CA LEU A 72 3.52 -16.42 0.37
C LEU A 72 2.86 -17.27 -0.70
N TYR A 73 3.05 -16.93 -1.97
CA TYR A 73 2.43 -17.65 -3.07
C TYR A 73 2.98 -19.07 -3.23
N LYS A 74 4.30 -19.28 -3.01
CA LYS A 74 4.91 -20.61 -3.02
C LYS A 74 4.50 -21.45 -1.80
N ILE A 75 4.45 -20.83 -0.61
CA ILE A 75 3.96 -21.51 0.60
C ILE A 75 2.53 -22.00 0.37
N ARG A 76 1.65 -21.15 -0.16
CA ARG A 76 0.28 -21.53 -0.48
C ARG A 76 0.22 -22.70 -1.49
N GLN A 77 1.05 -22.67 -2.54
CA GLN A 77 1.06 -23.70 -3.56
C GLN A 77 1.57 -25.04 -3.03
N GLN A 78 2.54 -25.00 -2.12
CA GLN A 78 3.11 -26.19 -1.49
C GLN A 78 2.18 -26.82 -0.44
N PHE A 79 1.62 -26.00 0.45
CA PHE A 79 0.90 -26.46 1.63
C PHE A 79 -0.63 -26.45 1.46
N GLY A 80 -1.13 -25.84 0.40
CA GLY A 80 -2.56 -25.70 0.13
C GLY A 80 -3.23 -24.60 0.92
N MET A 81 -4.51 -24.34 0.58
CA MET A 81 -5.26 -23.21 1.13
C MET A 81 -5.68 -23.40 2.59
N SER A 82 -6.04 -24.62 2.99
CA SER A 82 -6.51 -24.90 4.36
C SER A 82 -5.42 -24.67 5.40
N LEU A 83 -4.21 -25.24 5.18
CA LEU A 83 -3.09 -25.02 6.11
C LEU A 83 -2.61 -23.57 6.10
N PHE A 84 -2.55 -22.97 4.90
CA PHE A 84 -2.19 -21.55 4.75
C PHE A 84 -3.13 -20.64 5.57
N SER A 85 -4.45 -20.86 5.50
CA SER A 85 -5.44 -20.10 6.27
C SER A 85 -5.24 -20.25 7.77
N LYS A 86 -5.04 -21.48 8.26
CA LYS A 86 -4.86 -21.77 9.70
C LYS A 86 -3.60 -21.13 10.27
N ILE A 87 -2.48 -21.20 9.53
CA ILE A 87 -1.23 -20.56 9.91
C ILE A 87 -1.40 -19.04 9.94
N THR A 88 -2.04 -18.46 8.92
CA THR A 88 -2.30 -17.01 8.87
C THR A 88 -3.15 -16.54 10.05
N LEU A 89 -4.21 -17.28 10.40
CA LEU A 89 -5.07 -16.96 11.54
C LEU A 89 -4.33 -17.05 12.88
N PHE A 90 -3.50 -18.06 13.04
CA PHE A 90 -2.68 -18.20 14.24
C PHE A 90 -1.75 -16.97 14.42
N PHE A 91 -1.03 -16.60 13.38
CA PHE A 91 -0.17 -15.42 13.42
C PHE A 91 -0.96 -14.11 13.59
N LEU A 92 -2.17 -14.01 13.03
CA LEU A 92 -3.04 -12.85 13.21
C LEU A 92 -3.42 -12.67 14.68
N LEU A 93 -3.91 -13.74 15.32
CA LEU A 93 -4.26 -13.70 16.73
C LEU A 93 -3.04 -13.44 17.61
N ALA A 94 -1.91 -14.07 17.32
CA ALA A 94 -0.67 -13.84 18.06
C ALA A 94 -0.20 -12.38 17.96
N ALA A 95 -0.17 -11.80 16.75
CA ALA A 95 0.25 -10.43 16.52
C ALA A 95 -0.65 -9.43 17.23
N THR A 96 -1.97 -9.54 17.07
CA THR A 96 -2.93 -8.60 17.65
C THR A 96 -3.03 -8.73 19.16
N SER A 97 -2.98 -9.94 19.71
CA SER A 97 -2.93 -10.17 21.16
C SER A 97 -1.66 -9.62 21.78
N MET A 98 -0.51 -9.77 21.10
CA MET A 98 0.77 -9.23 21.55
C MET A 98 0.75 -7.70 21.60
N GLN A 99 0.17 -7.04 20.59
CA GLN A 99 0.01 -5.58 20.58
C GLN A 99 -0.88 -5.09 21.73
N TRP A 100 -1.99 -5.76 21.97
CA TRP A 100 -2.86 -5.44 23.10
C TRP A 100 -2.17 -5.64 24.44
N LEU A 101 -1.43 -6.73 24.62
CA LEU A 101 -0.69 -6.99 25.86
C LEU A 101 0.41 -5.95 26.12
N VAL A 102 1.05 -5.42 25.07
CA VAL A 102 2.05 -4.34 25.21
C VAL A 102 1.38 -3.05 25.67
N SER A 103 0.23 -2.68 25.09
CA SER A 103 -0.47 -1.43 25.44
C SER A 103 -1.14 -1.47 26.80
N SER A 104 -1.63 -2.65 27.24
CA SER A 104 -2.28 -2.82 28.54
C SER A 104 -1.33 -2.90 29.73
N ASN A 105 -0.01 -2.85 29.51
CA ASN A 105 1.02 -3.05 30.53
C ASN A 105 0.87 -4.36 31.36
N LEU A 106 0.05 -5.29 30.88
CA LEU A 106 -0.26 -6.53 31.60
C LEU A 106 0.98 -7.43 31.74
N LEU A 107 1.90 -7.37 30.75
CA LEU A 107 3.14 -8.14 30.75
C LEU A 107 4.08 -7.72 31.89
N SER A 108 4.20 -6.42 32.16
CA SER A 108 5.05 -5.91 33.23
C SER A 108 4.46 -6.19 34.61
N THR A 109 3.14 -6.12 34.75
CA THR A 109 2.44 -6.29 36.04
C THR A 109 2.18 -7.75 36.41
N THR A 110 1.93 -8.63 35.42
CA THR A 110 1.48 -10.02 35.71
C THR A 110 2.59 -11.05 35.56
N ILE A 111 3.54 -10.87 34.63
CA ILE A 111 4.56 -11.88 34.31
C ILE A 111 5.93 -11.51 34.91
N GLY A 112 6.13 -10.27 35.37
CA GLY A 112 7.38 -9.81 35.94
C GLY A 112 8.57 -9.79 34.95
N VAL A 113 8.28 -9.85 33.64
CA VAL A 113 9.29 -9.82 32.59
C VAL A 113 9.64 -8.36 32.29
N SER A 114 10.85 -7.94 32.63
CA SER A 114 11.37 -6.60 32.35
C SER A 114 11.86 -6.43 30.90
N ILE A 115 11.04 -6.81 29.93
CA ILE A 115 11.31 -6.48 28.52
C ILE A 115 10.77 -5.09 28.26
N GLU A 116 11.60 -4.20 27.70
CA GLU A 116 11.12 -2.87 27.32
C GLU A 116 9.95 -2.99 26.33
N PRO A 117 8.83 -2.31 26.60
CA PRO A 117 7.63 -2.35 25.74
C PRO A 117 7.92 -2.05 24.27
N TYR A 118 8.90 -1.21 24.00
CA TYR A 118 9.33 -0.84 22.66
C TYR A 118 9.80 -2.04 21.81
N TYR A 119 10.62 -2.94 22.34
CA TYR A 119 11.10 -4.11 21.57
C TYR A 119 9.98 -5.12 21.31
N LEU A 120 9.02 -5.25 22.24
CA LEU A 120 7.84 -6.06 22.05
C LEU A 120 6.93 -5.48 20.97
N GLU A 121 6.77 -4.15 20.92
CA GLU A 121 6.01 -3.48 19.86
C GLU A 121 6.68 -3.66 18.49
N LEU A 122 8.01 -3.53 18.40
CA LEU A 122 8.74 -3.82 17.15
C LEU A 122 8.48 -5.25 16.65
N LEU A 123 8.53 -6.22 17.55
CA LEU A 123 8.28 -7.63 17.21
C LEU A 123 6.82 -7.83 16.77
N ALA A 124 5.87 -7.29 17.51
CA ALA A 124 4.43 -7.35 17.18
C ALA A 124 4.14 -6.72 15.82
N ARG A 125 4.77 -5.59 15.51
CA ARG A 125 4.65 -4.93 14.19
C ARG A 125 5.28 -5.73 13.06
N GLY A 126 6.41 -6.40 13.33
CA GLY A 126 6.98 -7.36 12.39
C GLY A 126 6.00 -8.48 12.05
N PHE A 127 5.38 -9.10 13.05
CA PHE A 127 4.34 -10.11 12.82
C PHE A 127 3.11 -9.53 12.11
N SER A 128 2.68 -8.32 12.44
CA SER A 128 1.55 -7.65 11.76
C SER A 128 1.81 -7.44 10.28
N GLY A 129 3.04 -7.11 9.88
CA GLY A 129 3.41 -6.98 8.46
C GLY A 129 3.33 -8.30 7.70
N VAL A 130 3.80 -9.40 8.30
CA VAL A 130 3.64 -10.76 7.75
C VAL A 130 2.17 -11.10 7.55
N VAL A 131 1.38 -10.88 8.58
CA VAL A 131 -0.05 -11.23 8.60
C VAL A 131 -0.84 -10.39 7.60
N ALA A 132 -0.56 -9.09 7.50
CA ALA A 132 -1.26 -8.20 6.57
C ALA A 132 -1.11 -8.67 5.11
N SER A 133 0.10 -9.10 4.70
CA SER A 133 0.32 -9.68 3.38
C SER A 133 -0.45 -10.99 3.19
N ALA A 134 -0.42 -11.89 4.17
CA ALA A 134 -1.09 -13.19 4.09
C ALA A 134 -2.62 -13.04 4.07
N MET A 135 -3.18 -12.15 4.90
CA MET A 135 -4.62 -11.83 4.92
C MET A 135 -5.09 -11.19 3.63
N THR A 136 -4.29 -10.33 3.01
CA THR A 136 -4.58 -9.75 1.69
C THR A 136 -4.71 -10.86 0.64
N VAL A 137 -3.81 -11.83 0.65
CA VAL A 137 -3.89 -13.00 -0.25
C VAL A 137 -5.15 -13.83 0.03
N LEU A 138 -5.49 -14.08 1.31
CA LEU A 138 -6.73 -14.78 1.67
C LEU A 138 -7.97 -14.01 1.19
N SER A 139 -8.04 -12.70 1.43
CA SER A 139 -9.12 -11.84 0.96
C SER A 139 -9.34 -11.97 -0.54
N ILE A 140 -8.25 -11.91 -1.32
CA ILE A 140 -8.30 -12.09 -2.78
C ILE A 140 -8.93 -13.45 -3.14
N PHE A 141 -8.52 -14.54 -2.49
CA PHE A 141 -9.07 -15.87 -2.79
C PHE A 141 -10.54 -16.00 -2.40
N TYR A 142 -10.96 -15.44 -1.28
CA TYR A 142 -12.37 -15.38 -0.89
C TYR A 142 -13.20 -14.55 -1.89
N CYS A 143 -12.71 -13.40 -2.31
CA CYS A 143 -13.36 -12.57 -3.32
C CYS A 143 -13.47 -13.28 -4.68
N LEU A 144 -12.43 -14.02 -5.10
CA LEU A 144 -12.45 -14.84 -6.32
C LEU A 144 -13.53 -15.93 -6.27
N GLN A 145 -13.72 -16.59 -5.12
CA GLN A 145 -14.77 -17.61 -4.95
C GLN A 145 -16.16 -16.99 -4.90
N GLY A 146 -16.29 -15.76 -4.39
CA GLY A 146 -17.55 -15.04 -4.32
C GLY A 146 -18.04 -14.48 -5.65
N MET A 147 -17.13 -14.29 -6.64
CA MET A 147 -17.52 -13.74 -7.94
C MET A 147 -18.06 -14.79 -8.91
N PRO A 148 -19.04 -14.41 -9.77
CA PRO A 148 -19.51 -15.27 -10.86
C PRO A 148 -18.36 -15.65 -11.79
N THR A 149 -18.43 -16.85 -12.38
CA THR A 149 -17.37 -17.41 -13.26
C THR A 149 -16.94 -16.45 -14.37
N ALA A 150 -17.90 -15.73 -14.99
CA ALA A 150 -17.63 -14.76 -16.05
C ALA A 150 -16.88 -13.50 -15.55
N ARG A 151 -16.91 -13.20 -14.26
CA ARG A 151 -16.32 -11.99 -13.65
C ARG A 151 -15.31 -12.31 -12.54
N ARG A 152 -14.75 -13.50 -12.51
CA ARG A 152 -13.79 -13.89 -11.45
C ARG A 152 -12.60 -12.95 -11.33
N ILE A 153 -12.09 -12.43 -12.44
CA ILE A 153 -10.98 -11.47 -12.42
C ILE A 153 -11.35 -10.19 -11.66
N SER A 154 -12.63 -9.81 -11.65
CA SER A 154 -13.10 -8.67 -10.83
C SER A 154 -12.95 -8.91 -9.33
N GLY A 155 -12.89 -10.16 -8.88
CA GLY A 155 -12.55 -10.50 -7.50
C GLY A 155 -11.13 -10.09 -7.09
N LEU A 156 -10.19 -10.09 -8.04
CA LEU A 156 -8.84 -9.55 -7.80
C LEU A 156 -8.86 -8.04 -7.59
N ILE A 157 -9.64 -7.33 -8.43
CA ILE A 157 -9.80 -5.87 -8.31
C ILE A 157 -10.37 -5.53 -6.93
N LEU A 158 -11.38 -6.28 -6.50
CA LEU A 158 -11.98 -6.11 -5.18
C LEU A 158 -10.94 -6.38 -4.07
N GLY A 159 -10.27 -7.53 -4.08
CA GLY A 159 -9.31 -7.89 -3.04
C GLY A 159 -8.14 -6.93 -2.90
N PHE A 160 -7.56 -6.47 -4.00
CA PHE A 160 -6.50 -5.45 -3.97
C PHE A 160 -7.04 -4.04 -3.63
N GLY A 161 -8.27 -3.71 -4.06
CA GLY A 161 -8.89 -2.42 -3.79
C GLY A 161 -9.22 -2.20 -2.31
N LEU A 162 -9.59 -3.27 -1.58
CA LEU A 162 -9.89 -3.20 -0.13
C LEU A 162 -8.72 -2.68 0.71
N VAL A 163 -7.48 -2.91 0.28
CA VAL A 163 -6.29 -2.42 0.97
C VAL A 163 -6.25 -0.88 1.03
N GLN A 164 -6.85 -0.20 0.05
CA GLN A 164 -6.88 1.27 0.00
C GLN A 164 -7.82 1.89 1.03
N PHE A 165 -8.73 1.11 1.61
CA PHE A 165 -9.68 1.62 2.63
C PHE A 165 -9.06 1.70 4.03
N GLY A 166 -7.90 1.06 4.25
CA GLY A 166 -7.29 0.94 5.57
C GLY A 166 -7.02 2.27 6.26
N ILE A 167 -6.33 3.18 5.59
CA ILE A 167 -5.95 4.47 6.19
C ILE A 167 -7.18 5.35 6.44
N PRO A 168 -8.07 5.65 5.45
CA PRO A 168 -9.23 6.50 5.71
C PRO A 168 -10.16 5.91 6.76
N LEU A 169 -10.42 4.61 6.74
CA LEU A 169 -11.27 3.96 7.72
C LEU A 169 -10.66 3.99 9.13
N SER A 170 -9.34 3.77 9.25
CA SER A 170 -8.63 3.87 10.52
C SER A 170 -8.66 5.29 11.10
N ARG A 171 -8.49 6.31 10.27
CA ARG A 171 -8.57 7.72 10.68
C ARG A 171 -9.96 8.12 11.18
N ILE A 172 -11.02 7.56 10.59
CA ILE A 172 -12.41 7.79 11.02
C ILE A 172 -12.69 7.11 12.36
N ILE A 173 -12.20 5.88 12.55
CA ILE A 173 -12.52 5.06 13.72
C ILE A 173 -11.63 5.40 14.93
N SER A 174 -10.37 5.79 14.71
CA SER A 174 -9.41 6.05 15.78
C SER A 174 -9.89 7.01 16.86
N PRO A 175 -10.52 8.15 16.58
CA PRO A 175 -10.99 9.07 17.63
C PRO A 175 -12.02 8.45 18.59
N TYR A 176 -12.76 7.46 18.14
CA TYR A 176 -13.77 6.76 18.96
C TYR A 176 -13.18 5.61 19.80
N LEU A 177 -12.02 5.09 19.40
CA LEU A 177 -11.36 3.98 20.07
C LEU A 177 -10.22 4.42 20.99
N ALA A 178 -9.54 5.51 20.64
CA ALA A 178 -8.48 6.09 21.44
C ALA A 178 -9.04 7.20 22.36
N VAL A 179 -9.84 6.80 23.33
CA VAL A 179 -10.45 7.71 24.30
C VAL A 179 -9.39 8.18 25.28
N ASP A 180 -9.35 9.46 25.58
CA ASP A 180 -8.36 10.11 26.49
C ASP A 180 -6.89 9.84 26.13
N GLY A 181 -6.60 9.55 24.88
CA GLY A 181 -5.25 9.26 24.38
C GLY A 181 -4.79 7.82 24.65
N GLN A 182 -5.60 6.97 25.30
CA GLN A 182 -5.25 5.59 25.58
C GLN A 182 -5.47 4.71 24.32
N LEU A 183 -4.42 3.98 23.93
CA LEU A 183 -4.45 3.13 22.73
C LEU A 183 -5.00 1.73 22.97
N GLU A 184 -5.28 1.36 24.23
CA GLU A 184 -5.74 0.01 24.60
C GLU A 184 -7.02 -0.38 23.86
N GLY A 185 -8.01 0.51 23.77
CA GLY A 185 -9.27 0.28 23.05
C GLY A 185 -9.06 -0.02 21.57
N LEU A 186 -8.06 0.61 20.96
CA LEU A 186 -7.71 0.43 19.56
C LEU A 186 -7.10 -0.95 19.29
N PHE A 187 -6.21 -1.41 20.15
CA PHE A 187 -5.62 -2.75 20.03
C PHE A 187 -6.61 -3.85 20.40
N LEU A 188 -7.49 -3.62 21.39
CA LEU A 188 -8.57 -4.54 21.70
C LEU A 188 -9.56 -4.69 20.52
N PHE A 189 -9.85 -3.61 19.81
CA PHE A 189 -10.62 -3.67 18.57
C PHE A 189 -9.96 -4.56 17.51
N GLN A 190 -8.63 -4.49 17.33
CA GLN A 190 -7.89 -5.37 16.42
C GLN A 190 -7.99 -6.85 16.84
N VAL A 191 -7.91 -7.15 18.14
CA VAL A 191 -8.11 -8.51 18.67
C VAL A 191 -9.52 -8.99 18.35
N GLY A 192 -10.55 -8.16 18.57
CA GLY A 192 -11.95 -8.46 18.22
C GLY A 192 -12.13 -8.81 16.75
N LEU A 193 -11.56 -7.99 15.84
CA LEU A 193 -11.58 -8.28 14.40
C LEU A 193 -10.90 -9.60 14.06
N SER A 194 -9.80 -9.91 14.74
CA SER A 194 -9.04 -11.15 14.52
C SER A 194 -9.84 -12.38 14.95
N LEU A 195 -10.55 -12.31 16.08
CA LEU A 195 -11.44 -13.38 16.56
C LEU A 195 -12.61 -13.60 15.59
N ILE A 196 -13.21 -12.52 15.08
CA ILE A 196 -14.28 -12.62 14.08
C ILE A 196 -13.74 -13.27 12.79
N CYS A 197 -12.55 -12.86 12.30
CA CYS A 197 -11.91 -13.50 11.14
C CYS A 197 -11.68 -14.99 11.40
N PHE A 198 -11.21 -15.36 12.60
CA PHE A 198 -11.01 -16.74 12.98
C PHE A 198 -12.32 -17.55 12.89
N GLY A 199 -13.41 -17.02 13.46
CA GLY A 199 -14.73 -17.63 13.37
C GLY A 199 -15.23 -17.79 11.93
N LEU A 200 -15.19 -16.72 11.14
CA LEU A 200 -15.70 -16.70 9.77
C LEU A 200 -14.95 -17.66 8.84
N ILE A 201 -13.62 -17.72 8.93
CA ILE A 201 -12.79 -18.59 8.09
C ILE A 201 -13.01 -20.07 8.44
N ASN A 202 -13.22 -20.40 9.73
CA ASN A 202 -13.52 -21.77 10.14
C ASN A 202 -14.94 -22.21 9.76
N ILE A 203 -15.92 -21.29 9.70
CA ILE A 203 -17.29 -21.60 9.26
C ILE A 203 -17.34 -21.88 7.76
N LEU A 204 -16.59 -21.13 6.96
CA LEU A 204 -16.58 -21.27 5.51
C LEU A 204 -15.13 -21.37 4.99
N GLU A 205 -14.59 -22.57 5.02
CA GLU A 205 -13.26 -22.85 4.52
C GLU A 205 -13.17 -22.66 2.99
N LEU A 206 -11.99 -22.22 2.53
CA LEU A 206 -11.69 -22.16 1.09
C LEU A 206 -11.54 -23.58 0.52
N PRO A 207 -11.95 -23.80 -0.74
CA PRO A 207 -11.73 -25.08 -1.41
C PRO A 207 -10.26 -25.48 -1.38
N PRO A 208 -9.95 -26.77 -1.22
CA PRO A 208 -8.58 -27.26 -1.30
C PRO A 208 -8.00 -26.91 -2.68
N GLY A 209 -6.93 -26.13 -2.69
CA GLY A 209 -6.20 -25.83 -3.92
C GLY A 209 -5.40 -27.04 -4.41
N ASN A 210 -4.99 -27.01 -5.68
CA ASN A 210 -4.00 -27.97 -6.15
C ASN A 210 -2.69 -27.72 -5.40
N THR A 211 -2.21 -28.77 -4.71
CA THR A 211 -0.91 -28.76 -4.04
C THR A 211 0.13 -29.37 -4.96
N GLU A 212 1.22 -28.67 -5.18
CA GLU A 212 2.35 -29.14 -5.96
C GLU A 212 3.63 -28.93 -5.15
N LYS A 213 4.55 -29.91 -5.20
CA LYS A 213 5.87 -29.77 -4.57
C LYS A 213 6.73 -28.81 -5.39
N VAL A 214 6.65 -27.51 -5.08
CA VAL A 214 7.29 -26.44 -5.84
C VAL A 214 8.49 -25.85 -5.09
N PHE A 215 8.66 -26.19 -3.82
CA PHE A 215 9.67 -25.58 -2.95
C PHE A 215 11.02 -26.27 -3.10
N GLU A 216 12.03 -25.50 -3.48
CA GLU A 216 13.42 -25.94 -3.59
C GLU A 216 14.28 -25.27 -2.49
N LYS A 217 15.38 -25.91 -2.07
CA LYS A 217 16.30 -25.33 -1.07
C LYS A 217 16.88 -23.96 -1.51
N LEU A 218 17.09 -23.80 -2.81
CA LEU A 218 17.52 -22.52 -3.39
C LEU A 218 16.49 -21.39 -3.28
N ASP A 219 15.20 -21.73 -3.09
CA ASP A 219 14.17 -20.70 -2.84
C ASP A 219 14.40 -19.98 -1.52
N LEU A 220 14.85 -20.69 -0.47
CA LEU A 220 15.21 -20.09 0.81
C LEU A 220 16.40 -19.14 0.68
N VAL A 221 17.40 -19.52 -0.10
CA VAL A 221 18.59 -18.68 -0.33
C VAL A 221 18.20 -17.40 -1.11
N SER A 222 17.47 -17.58 -2.21
CA SER A 222 16.98 -16.46 -3.01
C SER A 222 16.04 -15.55 -2.22
N PHE A 223 15.14 -16.14 -1.45
CA PHE A 223 14.26 -15.40 -0.53
C PHE A 223 15.08 -14.63 0.51
N GLY A 224 16.10 -15.23 1.11
CA GLY A 224 16.97 -14.56 2.09
C GLY A 224 17.62 -13.29 1.52
N PHE A 225 18.12 -13.34 0.28
CA PHE A 225 18.66 -12.17 -0.40
C PHE A 225 17.58 -11.14 -0.76
N PHE A 226 16.40 -11.54 -1.26
CA PHE A 226 15.30 -10.61 -1.49
C PHE A 226 14.82 -9.97 -0.20
N ALA A 227 14.65 -10.75 0.86
CA ALA A 227 14.16 -10.27 2.14
C ALA A 227 15.13 -9.27 2.77
N SER A 228 16.43 -9.58 2.81
CA SER A 228 17.44 -8.65 3.34
C SER A 228 17.50 -7.34 2.53
N GLY A 229 17.38 -7.44 1.20
CA GLY A 229 17.37 -6.26 0.34
C GLY A 229 16.14 -5.38 0.49
N LEU A 230 14.94 -5.97 0.53
CA LEU A 230 13.69 -5.24 0.73
C LEU A 230 13.59 -4.64 2.14
N ALA A 231 14.08 -5.36 3.15
CA ALA A 231 14.18 -4.85 4.51
C ALA A 231 15.12 -3.63 4.59
N ALA A 232 16.33 -3.76 4.04
CA ALA A 232 17.30 -2.68 4.00
C ALA A 232 16.78 -1.46 3.21
N LEU A 233 16.07 -1.68 2.10
CA LEU A 233 15.44 -0.61 1.33
C LEU A 233 14.33 0.09 2.15
N SER A 234 13.54 -0.67 2.91
CA SER A 234 12.52 -0.09 3.80
C SER A 234 13.15 0.77 4.90
N VAL A 235 14.27 0.30 5.49
CA VAL A 235 15.06 1.10 6.45
C VAL A 235 15.54 2.39 5.82
N PHE A 236 16.17 2.32 4.65
CA PHE A 236 16.69 3.48 3.94
C PHE A 236 15.61 4.53 3.63
N LEU A 237 14.43 4.10 3.18
CA LEU A 237 13.34 5.00 2.82
C LEU A 237 12.68 5.63 4.05
N VAL A 238 12.44 4.87 5.11
CA VAL A 238 11.76 5.37 6.31
C VAL A 238 12.70 6.21 7.17
N GLN A 239 13.88 5.69 7.49
CA GLN A 239 14.83 6.41 8.35
C GLN A 239 15.50 7.58 7.63
N GLY A 240 15.71 7.47 6.30
CA GLY A 240 16.21 8.57 5.50
C GLY A 240 15.27 9.78 5.48
N ARG A 241 13.96 9.55 5.51
CA ARG A 241 12.96 10.58 5.64
C ARG A 241 13.02 11.32 6.99
N ILE A 242 13.36 10.62 8.07
CA ILE A 242 13.36 11.15 9.43
C ILE A 242 14.70 11.80 9.78
N GLN A 243 15.82 11.11 9.48
CA GLN A 243 17.17 11.54 9.85
C GLN A 243 17.92 12.27 8.73
N TRP A 244 17.33 12.34 7.56
CA TRP A 244 17.92 12.82 6.31
C TRP A 244 18.98 11.89 5.71
N TRP A 245 18.96 11.76 4.38
CA TRP A 245 19.78 10.77 3.64
C TRP A 245 21.28 11.05 3.64
N THR A 246 21.72 12.23 4.14
CA THR A 246 23.15 12.54 4.31
C THR A 246 23.77 11.89 5.55
N MET A 247 22.97 11.28 6.42
CA MET A 247 23.50 10.54 7.57
C MET A 247 24.35 9.35 7.11
N PRO A 248 25.63 9.24 7.55
CA PRO A 248 26.59 8.25 7.04
C PRO A 248 26.12 6.80 7.15
N TRP A 249 25.44 6.44 8.23
CA TRP A 249 24.99 5.06 8.45
C TRP A 249 23.91 4.60 7.47
N LEU A 250 23.13 5.51 6.85
CA LEU A 250 22.11 5.18 5.87
C LEU A 250 22.69 4.67 4.53
N SER A 251 23.96 4.90 4.30
CA SER A 251 24.66 4.31 3.15
C SER A 251 24.73 2.77 3.24
N TYR A 252 24.84 2.20 4.46
CA TYR A 252 24.90 0.75 4.63
C TYR A 252 23.63 0.02 4.18
N PRO A 253 22.41 0.39 4.66
CA PRO A 253 21.20 -0.24 4.16
C PRO A 253 20.98 -0.05 2.65
N LEU A 254 21.38 1.08 2.06
CA LEU A 254 21.31 1.26 0.62
C LEU A 254 22.23 0.28 -0.13
N ILE A 255 23.49 0.15 0.30
CA ILE A 255 24.45 -0.79 -0.31
C ILE A 255 23.93 -2.23 -0.14
N ILE A 256 23.49 -2.60 1.06
CA ILE A 256 22.90 -3.93 1.32
C ILE A 256 21.73 -4.19 0.38
N ALA A 257 20.79 -3.23 0.24
CA ALA A 257 19.65 -3.37 -0.65
C ALA A 257 20.07 -3.62 -2.10
N VAL A 258 20.98 -2.81 -2.64
CA VAL A 258 21.43 -2.92 -4.03
C VAL A 258 22.16 -4.25 -4.26
N VAL A 259 23.09 -4.63 -3.37
CA VAL A 259 23.90 -5.84 -3.53
C VAL A 259 23.01 -7.09 -3.41
N THR A 260 22.20 -7.19 -2.36
CA THR A 260 21.41 -8.41 -2.10
C THR A 260 20.29 -8.60 -3.12
N ILE A 261 19.59 -7.53 -3.53
CA ILE A 261 18.59 -7.60 -4.59
C ILE A 261 19.25 -8.01 -5.92
N SER A 262 20.42 -7.46 -6.24
CA SER A 262 21.16 -7.82 -7.47
C SER A 262 21.56 -9.29 -7.46
N ILE A 263 22.06 -9.81 -6.35
CA ILE A 263 22.40 -11.23 -6.17
C ILE A 263 21.14 -12.10 -6.33
N ALA A 264 20.02 -11.73 -5.68
CA ALA A 264 18.76 -12.45 -5.79
C ALA A 264 18.26 -12.51 -7.24
N LEU A 265 18.25 -11.38 -7.94
CA LEU A 265 17.87 -11.32 -9.36
C LEU A 265 18.81 -12.13 -10.25
N TRP A 266 20.12 -12.15 -9.94
CA TRP A 266 21.09 -12.97 -10.65
C TRP A 266 20.82 -14.46 -10.45
N ILE A 267 20.58 -14.92 -9.21
CA ILE A 267 20.20 -16.30 -8.90
C ILE A 267 18.94 -16.69 -9.68
N GLU A 268 17.86 -15.88 -9.59
CA GLU A 268 16.58 -16.17 -10.25
C GLU A 268 16.67 -16.18 -11.78
N THR A 269 17.62 -15.47 -12.37
CA THR A 269 17.83 -15.45 -13.84
C THR A 269 18.47 -16.75 -14.34
N HIS A 270 19.31 -17.42 -13.52
CA HIS A 270 20.08 -18.60 -13.92
C HIS A 270 19.44 -19.92 -13.47
N ARG A 271 18.33 -19.89 -12.71
CA ARG A 271 17.63 -21.09 -12.25
C ARG A 271 16.73 -21.70 -13.32
N LYS A 272 16.55 -23.03 -13.27
CA LYS A 272 15.58 -23.75 -14.11
C LYS A 272 14.14 -23.48 -13.69
N ASN A 273 13.88 -23.48 -12.37
CA ASN A 273 12.56 -23.23 -11.77
C ASN A 273 12.63 -21.98 -10.90
N PRO A 274 12.66 -20.76 -11.50
CA PRO A 274 12.79 -19.54 -10.73
C PRO A 274 11.52 -19.24 -9.92
N MET A 275 11.69 -18.63 -8.76
CA MET A 275 10.60 -18.13 -7.93
C MET A 275 9.95 -16.92 -8.61
N LEU A 276 10.77 -16.08 -9.23
CA LEU A 276 10.34 -14.91 -10.01
C LEU A 276 10.83 -15.03 -11.45
N GLN A 277 9.95 -14.80 -12.41
CA GLN A 277 10.26 -14.85 -13.84
C GLN A 277 10.98 -13.57 -14.30
N VAL A 278 12.25 -13.40 -13.86
CA VAL A 278 13.04 -12.16 -14.06
C VAL A 278 13.21 -11.83 -15.56
N ARG A 279 13.37 -12.84 -16.42
CA ARG A 279 13.48 -12.62 -17.87
C ARG A 279 12.25 -11.97 -18.46
N TRP A 280 11.05 -12.36 -18.00
CA TRP A 280 9.79 -11.75 -18.40
C TRP A 280 9.66 -10.33 -17.87
N MET A 281 10.07 -10.10 -16.61
CA MET A 281 10.06 -8.76 -15.99
C MET A 281 10.93 -7.75 -16.77
N ARG A 282 12.01 -8.20 -17.40
CA ARG A 282 12.89 -7.36 -18.24
C ARG A 282 12.33 -7.06 -19.63
N SER A 283 11.16 -7.58 -19.99
CA SER A 283 10.53 -7.24 -21.29
C SER A 283 10.12 -5.77 -21.30
N ARG A 284 10.29 -5.09 -22.46
CA ARG A 284 9.96 -3.67 -22.61
C ARG A 284 8.53 -3.35 -22.18
N THR A 285 7.61 -4.25 -22.44
CA THR A 285 6.21 -4.08 -22.13
C THR A 285 5.94 -4.10 -20.62
N ILE A 286 6.60 -5.02 -19.89
CA ILE A 286 6.45 -5.11 -18.42
C ILE A 286 7.18 -3.95 -17.75
N ILE A 287 8.36 -3.55 -18.25
CA ILE A 287 9.05 -2.37 -17.72
C ILE A 287 8.20 -1.11 -17.90
N ALA A 288 7.62 -0.88 -19.08
CA ALA A 288 6.72 0.27 -19.29
C ALA A 288 5.51 0.23 -18.36
N PHE A 289 4.93 -0.95 -18.14
CA PHE A 289 3.85 -1.17 -17.17
C PHE A 289 4.28 -0.83 -15.73
N MET A 290 5.46 -1.30 -15.31
CA MET A 290 6.02 -1.02 -13.98
C MET A 290 6.31 0.47 -13.77
N ILE A 291 6.88 1.15 -14.79
CA ILE A 291 7.13 2.61 -14.75
C ILE A 291 5.81 3.37 -14.61
N THR A 292 4.78 3.01 -15.38
CA THR A 292 3.46 3.64 -15.26
C THR A 292 2.91 3.47 -13.85
N GLY A 293 2.99 2.27 -13.28
CA GLY A 293 2.59 2.01 -11.90
C GLY A 293 3.37 2.81 -10.86
N ALA A 294 4.69 2.94 -11.05
CA ALA A 294 5.55 3.73 -10.15
C ALA A 294 5.23 5.23 -10.20
N VAL A 295 5.08 5.80 -11.40
CA VAL A 295 4.69 7.21 -11.57
C VAL A 295 3.34 7.47 -10.92
N MET A 296 2.35 6.60 -11.16
CA MET A 296 1.05 6.72 -10.52
C MET A 296 1.15 6.65 -9.01
N ARG A 297 2.00 5.77 -8.46
CA ARG A 297 2.17 5.66 -7.01
C ARG A 297 2.77 6.92 -6.39
N ILE A 298 3.69 7.58 -7.09
CA ILE A 298 4.25 8.87 -6.67
C ILE A 298 3.16 9.96 -6.69
N LEU A 299 2.40 10.08 -7.78
CA LEU A 299 1.32 11.06 -7.90
C LEU A 299 0.24 10.86 -6.81
N LEU A 300 -0.10 9.61 -6.49
CA LEU A 300 -1.07 9.29 -5.45
C LEU A 300 -0.56 9.54 -4.02
N SER A 301 0.74 9.69 -3.83
CA SER A 301 1.31 10.06 -2.53
C SER A 301 0.99 11.51 -2.13
N GLU A 302 0.55 12.34 -3.08
CA GLU A 302 0.01 13.68 -2.84
C GLU A 302 -1.16 13.65 -1.84
N GLN A 303 -2.09 12.71 -1.94
CA GLN A 303 -3.21 12.59 -1.00
C GLN A 303 -2.75 12.29 0.43
N SER A 304 -1.84 11.32 0.60
CA SER A 304 -1.47 10.81 1.92
C SER A 304 -0.42 11.66 2.64
N VAL A 305 0.46 12.31 1.90
CA VAL A 305 1.58 13.10 2.43
C VAL A 305 1.44 14.58 2.09
N GLY A 306 0.86 14.92 0.94
CA GLY A 306 0.58 16.29 0.55
C GLY A 306 -0.59 16.87 1.34
N ALA A 307 -1.83 16.61 0.95
CA ALA A 307 -3.01 17.23 1.56
C ALA A 307 -3.16 16.85 3.05
N ALA A 308 -3.08 15.57 3.39
CA ALA A 308 -3.16 15.13 4.79
C ALA A 308 -1.96 15.63 5.62
N GLY A 309 -0.77 15.71 5.02
CA GLY A 309 0.43 16.26 5.66
C GLY A 309 0.33 17.76 5.93
N LEU A 310 -0.18 18.55 4.99
CA LEU A 310 -0.44 19.97 5.18
C LEU A 310 -1.42 20.20 6.34
N LEU A 311 -2.57 19.52 6.33
CA LEU A 311 -3.58 19.65 7.38
C LEU A 311 -3.03 19.28 8.76
N ALA A 312 -2.22 18.22 8.85
CA ALA A 312 -1.54 17.86 10.09
C ALA A 312 -0.54 18.94 10.56
N ASN A 313 0.21 19.54 9.63
CA ASN A 313 1.12 20.67 9.94
C ASN A 313 0.39 21.96 10.35
N LEU A 314 -0.84 22.15 9.88
CA LEU A 314 -1.73 23.24 10.32
C LEU A 314 -2.36 22.96 11.70
N GLY A 315 -2.15 21.76 12.26
CA GLY A 315 -2.61 21.41 13.61
C GLY A 315 -3.93 20.65 13.66
N TYR A 316 -4.49 20.21 12.52
CA TYR A 316 -5.73 19.43 12.52
C TYR A 316 -5.47 17.98 12.97
N GLY A 317 -6.17 17.55 14.03
CA GLY A 317 -6.17 16.19 14.55
C GLY A 317 -7.11 15.24 13.80
N ASN A 318 -7.04 13.94 14.14
CA ASN A 318 -7.90 12.92 13.51
C ASN A 318 -9.39 13.21 13.73
N ASP A 319 -9.78 13.75 14.89
CA ASP A 319 -11.14 14.13 15.26
C ASP A 319 -11.71 15.21 14.33
N GLN A 320 -10.90 16.19 13.95
CA GLN A 320 -11.29 17.27 13.04
C GLN A 320 -11.30 16.83 11.57
N LEU A 321 -10.59 15.76 11.23
CA LEU A 321 -10.46 15.23 9.88
C LEU A 321 -11.41 14.07 9.55
N ILE A 322 -12.36 13.73 10.44
CA ILE A 322 -13.32 12.62 10.22
C ILE A 322 -14.07 12.80 8.90
N VAL A 323 -14.62 13.98 8.63
CA VAL A 323 -15.39 14.26 7.41
C VAL A 323 -14.49 14.19 6.16
N PHE A 324 -13.26 14.71 6.25
CA PHE A 324 -12.26 14.62 5.18
C PHE A 324 -11.98 13.17 4.79
N TYR A 325 -11.71 12.29 5.77
CA TYR A 325 -11.46 10.87 5.50
C TYR A 325 -12.73 10.09 5.11
N ALA A 326 -13.91 10.51 5.58
CA ALA A 326 -15.17 9.94 5.13
C ALA A 326 -15.43 10.18 3.64
N ILE A 327 -15.13 11.38 3.15
CA ILE A 327 -15.21 11.74 1.72
C ILE A 327 -14.24 10.87 0.89
N ILE A 328 -13.00 10.72 1.34
CA ILE A 328 -12.00 9.84 0.71
C ILE A 328 -12.50 8.40 0.67
N LEU A 329 -13.08 7.90 1.76
CA LEU A 329 -13.61 6.54 1.84
C LEU A 329 -14.78 6.32 0.87
N VAL A 330 -15.75 7.25 0.84
CA VAL A 330 -16.90 7.20 -0.08
C VAL A 330 -16.43 7.21 -1.53
N ALA A 331 -15.50 8.10 -1.89
CA ALA A 331 -14.91 8.17 -3.22
C ALA A 331 -14.22 6.84 -3.59
N SER A 332 -13.48 6.25 -2.66
CA SER A 332 -12.78 4.97 -2.84
C SER A 332 -13.75 3.81 -3.05
N ILE A 333 -14.85 3.75 -2.29
CA ILE A 333 -15.89 2.73 -2.45
C ILE A 333 -16.57 2.87 -3.82
N LEU A 334 -16.96 4.08 -4.20
CA LEU A 334 -17.57 4.36 -5.51
C LEU A 334 -16.63 3.97 -6.65
N ALA A 335 -15.36 4.34 -6.56
CA ALA A 335 -14.36 4.01 -7.54
C ALA A 335 -14.18 2.50 -7.68
N LEU A 336 -14.12 1.76 -6.58
CA LEU A 336 -13.98 0.31 -6.58
C LEU A 336 -15.17 -0.36 -7.26
N VAL A 337 -16.40 0.04 -6.90
CA VAL A 337 -17.62 -0.48 -7.51
C VAL A 337 -17.64 -0.19 -9.01
N ILE A 338 -17.40 1.06 -9.41
CA ILE A 338 -17.39 1.46 -10.83
C ILE A 338 -16.28 0.71 -11.59
N SER A 339 -15.09 0.57 -11.00
CA SER A 339 -13.96 -0.15 -11.62
C SER A 339 -14.31 -1.62 -11.90
N ILE A 340 -14.98 -2.32 -10.97
CA ILE A 340 -15.42 -3.71 -11.14
C ILE A 340 -16.36 -3.87 -12.36
N PHE A 341 -17.24 -2.90 -12.61
CA PHE A 341 -18.21 -2.97 -13.71
C PHE A 341 -17.69 -2.42 -15.04
N THR A 342 -16.79 -1.44 -15.02
CA THR A 342 -16.31 -0.73 -16.21
C THR A 342 -15.02 -1.28 -16.79
N THR A 343 -14.19 -1.98 -16.01
CA THR A 343 -12.93 -2.53 -16.51
C THR A 343 -13.17 -3.67 -17.50
N LYS A 344 -12.76 -3.47 -18.76
CA LYS A 344 -12.88 -4.44 -19.85
C LYS A 344 -11.51 -4.75 -20.44
N ALA A 345 -11.27 -6.02 -20.79
CA ALA A 345 -10.01 -6.46 -21.40
C ALA A 345 -9.67 -5.76 -22.73
N THR A 346 -10.69 -5.29 -23.43
CA THR A 346 -10.55 -4.65 -24.75
C THR A 346 -10.04 -3.21 -24.67
N ASP A 347 -10.26 -2.52 -23.55
CA ASP A 347 -9.89 -1.13 -23.39
C ASP A 347 -9.47 -0.83 -21.95
N LEU A 348 -8.18 -1.01 -21.65
CA LEU A 348 -7.60 -0.73 -20.32
C LEU A 348 -6.91 0.64 -20.26
N ARG A 349 -6.67 1.29 -21.40
CA ARG A 349 -5.94 2.55 -21.44
C ARG A 349 -6.81 3.76 -21.13
N ARG A 350 -8.02 3.81 -21.66
CA ARG A 350 -8.94 4.93 -21.38
C ARG A 350 -9.19 5.13 -19.90
N PRO A 351 -9.49 4.08 -19.10
CA PRO A 351 -9.64 4.23 -17.66
C PRO A 351 -8.37 4.75 -16.96
N VAL A 352 -7.18 4.34 -17.41
CA VAL A 352 -5.91 4.83 -16.86
C VAL A 352 -5.72 6.32 -17.16
N ILE A 353 -5.93 6.74 -18.42
CA ILE A 353 -5.83 8.15 -18.81
C ILE A 353 -6.85 9.00 -18.03
N PHE A 354 -8.08 8.51 -17.91
CA PHE A 354 -9.12 9.18 -17.14
C PHE A 354 -8.72 9.36 -15.66
N ALA A 355 -8.16 8.31 -15.03
CA ALA A 355 -7.68 8.41 -13.66
C ALA A 355 -6.55 9.44 -13.51
N VAL A 356 -5.56 9.46 -14.41
CA VAL A 356 -4.48 10.44 -14.37
C VAL A 356 -4.99 11.86 -14.59
N ALA A 357 -5.95 12.05 -15.50
CA ALA A 357 -6.58 13.35 -15.71
C ALA A 357 -7.32 13.86 -14.46
N LEU A 358 -8.01 12.96 -13.75
CA LEU A 358 -8.65 13.30 -12.48
C LEU A 358 -7.63 13.71 -11.41
N ILE A 359 -6.48 13.01 -11.31
CA ILE A 359 -5.40 13.40 -10.39
C ILE A 359 -4.87 14.79 -10.76
N ALA A 360 -4.65 15.06 -12.05
CA ALA A 360 -4.20 16.37 -12.50
C ALA A 360 -5.20 17.47 -12.10
N ILE A 361 -6.50 17.26 -12.33
CA ILE A 361 -7.55 18.23 -11.95
C ILE A 361 -7.54 18.44 -10.42
N GLY A 362 -7.50 17.37 -9.63
CA GLY A 362 -7.47 17.45 -8.16
C GLY A 362 -6.26 18.23 -7.66
N ALA A 363 -5.06 17.92 -8.17
CA ALA A 363 -3.83 18.60 -7.78
C ALA A 363 -3.83 20.10 -8.19
N TRP A 364 -4.41 20.46 -9.34
CA TRP A 364 -4.58 21.86 -9.73
C TRP A 364 -5.54 22.61 -8.80
N VAL A 365 -6.60 21.97 -8.31
CA VAL A 365 -7.53 22.57 -7.34
C VAL A 365 -6.86 22.79 -5.99
N ASP A 366 -5.89 21.97 -5.62
CA ASP A 366 -5.16 22.06 -4.34
C ASP A 366 -4.03 23.11 -4.36
N THR A 367 -3.74 23.76 -5.50
CA THR A 367 -2.80 24.88 -5.55
C THR A 367 -3.41 26.15 -4.93
N GLY A 368 -2.56 27.05 -4.45
CA GLY A 368 -2.98 28.31 -3.82
C GLY A 368 -3.32 28.17 -2.34
N VAL A 369 -2.72 27.20 -1.63
CA VAL A 369 -2.93 27.00 -0.19
C VAL A 369 -2.31 28.11 0.66
N SER A 370 -2.92 28.34 1.82
CA SER A 370 -2.52 29.37 2.77
C SER A 370 -2.57 28.86 4.20
N LEU A 371 -2.11 29.68 5.16
CA LEU A 371 -2.22 29.37 6.60
C LEU A 371 -3.67 29.20 7.07
N ASN A 372 -4.63 29.79 6.34
CA ASN A 372 -6.05 29.70 6.64
C ASN A 372 -6.75 28.54 5.91
N SER A 373 -5.99 27.66 5.26
CA SER A 373 -6.55 26.52 4.58
C SER A 373 -7.21 25.57 5.58
N ALA A 374 -8.47 25.23 5.32
CA ALA A 374 -9.28 24.38 6.18
C ALA A 374 -9.63 23.07 5.46
N PRO A 375 -9.93 21.96 6.19
CA PRO A 375 -10.21 20.66 5.61
C PRO A 375 -11.28 20.66 4.51
N TYR A 376 -12.31 21.50 4.63
CA TYR A 376 -13.41 21.57 3.66
C TYR A 376 -12.96 22.06 2.27
N MET A 377 -11.87 22.82 2.18
CA MET A 377 -11.33 23.31 0.90
C MET A 377 -10.80 22.15 0.04
N PHE A 378 -10.35 21.08 0.67
CA PHE A 378 -9.81 19.88 0.02
C PHE A 378 -10.86 18.80 -0.29
N TYR A 379 -12.12 18.95 0.13
CA TYR A 379 -13.12 17.89 -0.02
C TYR A 379 -13.34 17.47 -1.47
N PHE A 380 -13.42 18.44 -2.38
CA PHE A 380 -13.64 18.17 -3.80
C PHE A 380 -12.41 17.55 -4.46
N SER A 381 -11.25 18.13 -4.29
CA SER A 381 -9.98 17.65 -4.87
C SER A 381 -9.65 16.25 -4.37
N GLN A 382 -9.75 16.02 -3.06
CA GLN A 382 -9.42 14.75 -2.45
C GLN A 382 -10.46 13.66 -2.73
N PHE A 383 -11.73 14.03 -2.98
CA PHE A 383 -12.71 13.10 -3.54
C PHE A 383 -12.27 12.59 -4.92
N ILE A 384 -11.89 13.50 -5.82
CA ILE A 384 -11.47 13.15 -7.18
C ILE A 384 -10.18 12.32 -7.16
N ILE A 385 -9.19 12.69 -6.36
CA ILE A 385 -7.90 11.99 -6.26
C ILE A 385 -8.10 10.60 -5.66
N ALA A 386 -8.91 10.46 -4.59
CA ALA A 386 -9.24 9.19 -3.99
C ALA A 386 -9.99 8.26 -4.95
N PHE A 387 -10.94 8.82 -5.70
CA PHE A 387 -11.63 8.09 -6.75
C PHE A 387 -10.64 7.58 -7.80
N ALA A 388 -9.76 8.46 -8.31
CA ALA A 388 -8.76 8.11 -9.31
C ALA A 388 -7.80 7.03 -8.82
N ALA A 389 -7.36 7.09 -7.56
CA ALA A 389 -6.44 6.15 -6.92
C ALA A 389 -6.96 4.71 -6.96
N VAL A 390 -8.22 4.52 -6.59
CA VAL A 390 -8.83 3.17 -6.55
C VAL A 390 -9.30 2.74 -7.94
N TYR A 391 -9.84 3.66 -8.74
CA TYR A 391 -10.27 3.37 -10.10
C TYR A 391 -9.12 2.91 -11.00
N PHE A 392 -7.94 3.51 -10.85
CA PHE A 392 -6.72 3.12 -11.56
C PHE A 392 -6.28 1.68 -11.25
N MET A 393 -6.49 1.20 -10.02
CA MET A 393 -6.09 -0.16 -9.59
C MET A 393 -6.73 -1.25 -10.46
N GLY A 394 -8.00 -1.10 -10.86
CA GLY A 394 -8.70 -2.09 -11.66
C GLY A 394 -8.03 -2.39 -12.99
N PRO A 395 -7.87 -1.41 -13.88
CA PRO A 395 -7.17 -1.58 -15.15
C PRO A 395 -5.74 -2.11 -15.01
N MET A 396 -4.99 -1.64 -14.00
CA MET A 396 -3.62 -2.08 -13.76
C MET A 396 -3.55 -3.55 -13.34
N VAL A 397 -4.36 -3.97 -12.36
CA VAL A 397 -4.42 -5.38 -11.93
C VAL A 397 -4.86 -6.26 -13.09
N PHE A 398 -5.84 -5.79 -13.86
CA PHE A 398 -6.38 -6.53 -15.01
C PHE A 398 -5.32 -6.69 -16.12
N GLU A 399 -4.63 -5.61 -16.51
CA GLU A 399 -3.58 -5.65 -17.53
C GLU A 399 -2.43 -6.58 -17.12
N GLY A 400 -1.92 -6.42 -15.91
CA GLY A 400 -0.82 -7.25 -15.41
C GLY A 400 -1.19 -8.72 -15.30
N MET A 401 -2.41 -9.02 -14.82
CA MET A 401 -2.90 -10.40 -14.72
C MET A 401 -3.09 -11.03 -16.11
N PHE A 402 -3.64 -10.30 -17.10
CA PHE A 402 -3.79 -10.80 -18.47
C PHE A 402 -2.43 -11.13 -19.09
N ARG A 403 -1.45 -10.26 -18.94
CA ARG A 403 -0.08 -10.49 -19.43
C ARG A 403 0.57 -11.71 -18.75
N ALA A 404 0.28 -11.92 -17.47
CA ALA A 404 0.78 -13.07 -16.72
C ALA A 404 0.09 -14.37 -17.16
N ILE A 405 -1.24 -14.40 -17.25
CA ILE A 405 -2.02 -15.60 -17.63
C ILE A 405 -1.63 -16.08 -19.03
N ALA A 406 -1.42 -15.16 -19.98
CA ALA A 406 -1.02 -15.48 -21.35
C ALA A 406 0.34 -16.21 -21.44
N ASN A 407 1.20 -16.06 -20.42
CA ASN A 407 2.51 -16.70 -20.35
C ASN A 407 2.54 -17.95 -19.44
N GLY A 408 1.53 -18.15 -18.58
CA GLY A 408 1.38 -19.33 -17.74
C GLY A 408 1.30 -19.09 -16.23
N PRO A 409 1.05 -20.14 -15.41
CA PRO A 409 0.79 -19.99 -13.96
C PRO A 409 1.93 -19.35 -13.16
N ALA A 410 3.19 -19.68 -13.49
CA ALA A 410 4.35 -19.11 -12.80
C ALA A 410 4.48 -17.60 -12.95
N TYR A 411 3.97 -17.06 -14.06
CA TYR A 411 3.96 -15.61 -14.31
C TYR A 411 2.92 -14.87 -13.48
N ILE A 412 1.81 -15.54 -13.12
CA ILE A 412 0.79 -14.99 -12.21
C ILE A 412 1.41 -14.71 -10.83
N ILE A 413 2.22 -15.65 -10.34
CA ILE A 413 2.94 -15.49 -9.07
C ILE A 413 3.89 -14.30 -9.17
N SER A 414 4.71 -14.25 -10.22
CA SER A 414 5.66 -13.16 -10.44
C SER A 414 4.98 -11.80 -10.52
N PHE A 415 3.85 -11.68 -11.23
CA PHE A 415 3.06 -10.47 -11.27
C PHE A 415 2.54 -10.07 -9.88
N SER A 416 1.95 -11.01 -9.15
CA SER A 416 1.37 -10.72 -7.83
C SER A 416 2.41 -10.26 -6.82
N VAL A 417 3.61 -10.87 -6.84
CA VAL A 417 4.74 -10.47 -6.00
C VAL A 417 5.23 -9.06 -6.34
N ILE A 418 5.47 -8.79 -7.63
CA ILE A 418 5.93 -7.46 -8.08
C ILE A 418 4.91 -6.39 -7.75
N PHE A 419 3.64 -6.69 -8.00
CA PHE A 419 2.56 -5.76 -7.71
C PHE A 419 2.49 -5.46 -6.21
N GLY A 420 2.55 -6.48 -5.33
CA GLY A 420 2.57 -6.31 -3.88
C GLY A 420 3.77 -5.48 -3.39
N ILE A 421 4.98 -5.81 -3.85
CA ILE A 421 6.18 -5.05 -3.53
C ILE A 421 6.06 -3.60 -4.01
N SER A 422 5.56 -3.36 -5.23
CA SER A 422 5.39 -2.01 -5.76
C SER A 422 4.41 -1.16 -4.94
N GLN A 423 3.37 -1.78 -4.35
CA GLN A 423 2.45 -1.08 -3.46
C GLN A 423 3.14 -0.64 -2.16
N THR A 424 3.92 -1.51 -1.53
CA THR A 424 4.60 -1.20 -0.27
C THR A 424 5.80 -0.28 -0.49
N ILE A 425 6.78 -0.72 -1.27
CA ILE A 425 8.02 0.04 -1.49
C ILE A 425 7.77 1.29 -2.32
N GLY A 426 6.91 1.22 -3.34
CA GLY A 426 6.51 2.38 -4.13
C GLY A 426 5.80 3.45 -3.30
N GLY A 427 4.95 3.04 -2.35
CA GLY A 427 4.33 3.95 -1.39
C GLY A 427 5.33 4.63 -0.47
N LEU A 428 6.29 3.87 0.07
CA LEU A 428 7.38 4.42 0.89
C LEU A 428 8.26 5.39 0.10
N ALA A 429 8.63 5.03 -1.12
CA ALA A 429 9.47 5.88 -2.00
C ALA A 429 8.73 7.17 -2.40
N GLY A 430 7.44 7.09 -2.74
CA GLY A 430 6.62 8.27 -3.03
C GLY A 430 6.53 9.21 -1.83
N ALA A 431 6.22 8.67 -0.66
CA ALA A 431 6.17 9.45 0.58
C ALA A 431 7.53 10.07 0.93
N ALA A 432 8.62 9.33 0.75
CA ALA A 432 9.97 9.82 0.98
C ALA A 432 10.34 10.97 0.02
N GLY A 433 10.03 10.82 -1.26
CA GLY A 433 10.29 11.84 -2.28
C GLY A 433 9.50 13.13 -2.03
N ILE A 434 8.21 13.02 -1.72
CA ILE A 434 7.37 14.19 -1.37
C ILE A 434 7.91 14.89 -0.13
N GLN A 435 8.21 14.16 0.93
CA GLN A 435 8.72 14.76 2.15
C GLN A 435 10.11 15.40 1.97
N ALA A 436 10.98 14.78 1.16
CA ALA A 436 12.26 15.40 0.80
C ALA A 436 12.05 16.73 0.08
N PHE A 437 11.17 16.76 -0.91
CA PHE A 437 10.83 17.97 -1.63
C PHE A 437 10.29 19.07 -0.71
N THR A 438 9.29 18.76 0.10
CA THR A 438 8.68 19.74 1.03
C THR A 438 9.70 20.24 2.05
N THR A 439 10.57 19.38 2.58
CA THR A 439 11.62 19.78 3.54
C THR A 439 12.61 20.76 2.89
N ILE A 440 13.11 20.45 1.68
CA ILE A 440 14.03 21.31 0.95
C ILE A 440 13.38 22.67 0.62
N ARG A 441 12.13 22.65 0.12
CA ARG A 441 11.41 23.87 -0.21
C ARG A 441 11.08 24.70 1.02
N THR A 442 10.69 24.08 2.12
CA THR A 442 10.50 24.77 3.41
C THR A 442 11.77 25.49 3.84
N GLN A 443 12.93 24.85 3.74
CA GLN A 443 14.20 25.46 4.11
C GLN A 443 14.55 26.65 3.19
N MET A 444 14.30 26.54 1.90
CA MET A 444 14.51 27.62 0.94
C MET A 444 13.61 28.82 1.27
N HIS A 445 12.30 28.61 1.37
CA HIS A 445 11.36 29.69 1.72
C HIS A 445 11.67 30.32 3.09
N TYR A 446 12.04 29.49 4.07
CA TYR A 446 12.43 29.98 5.39
C TYR A 446 13.65 30.91 5.31
N THR A 447 14.69 30.50 4.60
CA THR A 447 15.91 31.30 4.43
C THR A 447 15.62 32.62 3.73
N ASP A 448 14.81 32.60 2.66
CA ASP A 448 14.42 33.80 1.90
C ASP A 448 13.60 34.76 2.77
N MET A 449 12.63 34.25 3.54
CA MET A 449 11.79 35.08 4.43
C MET A 449 12.60 35.66 5.58
N VAL A 450 13.50 34.88 6.22
CA VAL A 450 14.35 35.36 7.32
C VAL A 450 15.33 36.43 6.83
N SER A 451 15.89 36.27 5.63
CA SER A 451 16.83 37.27 5.06
C SER A 451 16.19 38.66 4.83
N SER A 452 14.87 38.70 4.70
CA SER A 452 14.10 39.95 4.54
C SER A 452 13.66 40.60 5.85
N MET A 453 13.96 39.98 7.02
CA MET A 453 13.58 40.48 8.33
C MET A 453 14.55 41.56 8.87
N ASN A 454 14.01 42.67 9.32
CA ASN A 454 14.76 43.80 9.91
C ASN A 454 14.36 44.02 11.37
N THR A 455 14.42 43.00 12.23
CA THR A 455 13.97 43.13 13.64
C THR A 455 15.16 42.92 14.58
N THR A 456 15.29 43.78 15.58
CA THR A 456 16.38 43.80 16.58
C THR A 456 15.95 43.33 17.98
N ASP A 457 14.64 43.21 18.24
CA ASP A 457 14.10 42.79 19.54
C ASP A 457 14.05 41.23 19.63
N PRO A 458 14.75 40.59 20.61
CA PRO A 458 14.84 39.13 20.71
C PRO A 458 13.51 38.42 20.98
N ALA A 459 12.58 39.00 21.75
CA ALA A 459 11.31 38.39 22.07
C ALA A 459 10.38 38.34 20.83
N THR A 460 10.31 39.45 20.14
CA THR A 460 9.58 39.60 18.87
C THR A 460 10.20 38.71 17.79
N MET A 461 11.53 38.55 17.77
CA MET A 461 12.27 37.72 16.84
C MET A 461 11.86 36.23 16.95
N THR A 462 11.73 35.69 18.15
CA THR A 462 11.35 34.27 18.35
C THR A 462 9.94 33.98 17.84
N GLN A 463 8.98 34.86 18.11
CA GLN A 463 7.59 34.71 17.60
C GLN A 463 7.53 34.86 16.09
N MET A 464 8.28 35.82 15.53
CA MET A 464 8.39 35.98 14.07
C MET A 464 9.01 34.76 13.40
N LEU A 465 10.09 34.18 13.92
CA LEU A 465 10.72 32.98 13.38
C LEU A 465 9.75 31.80 13.35
N GLN A 466 8.94 31.60 14.39
CA GLN A 466 7.90 30.55 14.40
C GLN A 466 6.82 30.81 13.35
N SER A 467 6.39 32.07 13.17
CA SER A 467 5.39 32.40 12.15
C SER A 467 5.94 32.23 10.74
N VAL A 468 7.19 32.59 10.50
CA VAL A 468 7.91 32.39 9.23
C VAL A 468 8.09 30.91 8.94
N GLN A 469 8.45 30.09 9.93
CA GLN A 469 8.56 28.66 9.76
C GLN A 469 7.22 28.03 9.28
N ARG A 470 6.10 28.45 9.88
CA ARG A 470 4.76 28.00 9.44
C ARG A 470 4.43 28.47 8.02
N GLN A 471 4.71 29.74 7.69
CA GLN A 471 4.49 30.27 6.35
C GLN A 471 5.36 29.57 5.30
N ALA A 472 6.64 29.37 5.59
CA ALA A 472 7.57 28.63 4.74
C ALA A 472 7.12 27.20 4.47
N THR A 473 6.58 26.52 5.51
CA THR A 473 6.04 25.17 5.36
C THR A 473 4.83 25.17 4.42
N VAL A 474 3.88 26.08 4.59
CA VAL A 474 2.70 26.17 3.72
C VAL A 474 3.09 26.51 2.29
N ALA A 475 4.04 27.43 2.08
CA ALA A 475 4.55 27.75 0.74
C ALA A 475 5.21 26.53 0.07
N ALA A 476 5.92 25.70 0.84
CA ALA A 476 6.51 24.46 0.32
C ALA A 476 5.46 23.43 -0.10
N TYR A 477 4.32 23.37 0.60
CA TYR A 477 3.19 22.51 0.19
C TYR A 477 2.48 23.06 -1.05
N ASP A 478 2.39 24.38 -1.22
CA ASP A 478 1.86 25.00 -2.45
C ASP A 478 2.72 24.64 -3.67
N ASP A 479 4.05 24.75 -3.53
CA ASP A 479 4.99 24.31 -4.54
C ASP A 479 4.86 22.81 -4.85
N LEU A 480 4.59 21.98 -3.83
CA LEU A 480 4.35 20.55 -4.00
C LEU A 480 3.10 20.30 -4.84
N PHE A 481 1.98 20.92 -4.52
CA PHE A 481 0.73 20.76 -5.27
C PHE A 481 0.89 21.20 -6.72
N PHE A 482 1.59 22.31 -6.94
CA PHE A 482 1.92 22.77 -8.28
C PHE A 482 2.79 21.76 -9.04
N LEU A 483 3.83 21.21 -8.41
CA LEU A 483 4.68 20.17 -9.00
C LEU A 483 3.88 18.91 -9.35
N MET A 484 2.98 18.49 -8.46
CA MET A 484 2.12 17.32 -8.69
C MET A 484 1.11 17.57 -9.81
N ALA A 485 0.52 18.75 -9.86
CA ALA A 485 -0.42 19.16 -10.92
C ALA A 485 0.26 19.14 -12.30
N VAL A 486 1.44 19.75 -12.41
CA VAL A 486 2.23 19.76 -13.66
C VAL A 486 2.65 18.35 -14.04
N SER A 487 3.18 17.57 -13.10
CA SER A 487 3.63 16.19 -13.35
C SER A 487 2.48 15.27 -13.80
N ALA A 488 1.32 15.38 -13.14
CA ALA A 488 0.12 14.63 -13.53
C ALA A 488 -0.40 15.06 -14.91
N THR A 489 -0.40 16.36 -15.20
CA THR A 489 -0.80 16.89 -16.52
C THR A 489 0.12 16.38 -17.64
N ILE A 490 1.43 16.44 -17.44
CA ILE A 490 2.40 15.90 -18.41
C ILE A 490 2.18 14.39 -18.60
N THR A 491 1.97 13.66 -17.53
CA THR A 491 1.71 12.21 -17.58
C THR A 491 0.39 11.91 -18.33
N ALA A 492 -0.67 12.67 -18.08
CA ALA A 492 -1.95 12.52 -18.78
C ALA A 492 -1.81 12.79 -20.28
N LEU A 493 -1.12 13.87 -20.65
CA LEU A 493 -0.87 14.23 -22.05
C LEU A 493 -0.01 13.17 -22.75
N TYR A 494 1.03 12.67 -22.09
CA TYR A 494 1.87 11.59 -22.62
C TYR A 494 1.06 10.31 -22.87
N LEU A 495 0.25 9.88 -21.91
CA LEU A 495 -0.59 8.69 -22.07
C LEU A 495 -1.64 8.89 -23.15
N LEU A 496 -2.20 10.07 -23.28
CA LEU A 496 -3.15 10.43 -24.33
C LEU A 496 -2.48 10.39 -25.72
N MET A 497 -1.27 10.95 -25.85
CA MET A 497 -0.47 10.91 -27.09
C MET A 497 -0.16 9.45 -27.50
N VAL A 498 0.26 8.62 -26.52
CA VAL A 498 0.52 7.19 -26.74
C VAL A 498 -0.77 6.48 -27.16
N TYR A 499 -1.92 6.81 -26.56
CA TYR A 499 -3.22 6.24 -26.92
C TYR A 499 -3.60 6.57 -28.37
N PHE A 500 -3.51 7.83 -28.80
CA PHE A 500 -3.77 8.23 -30.19
C PHE A 500 -2.78 7.61 -31.19
N TYR A 501 -1.51 7.49 -30.84
CA TYR A 501 -0.54 6.78 -31.66
C TYR A 501 -0.96 5.33 -31.93
N TYR A 502 -1.39 4.59 -30.90
CA TYR A 502 -1.85 3.21 -31.09
C TYR A 502 -3.18 3.13 -31.86
N LEU A 503 -4.06 4.10 -31.65
CA LEU A 503 -5.32 4.19 -32.39
C LEU A 503 -5.08 4.42 -33.88
N TYR A 504 -4.18 5.37 -34.20
CA TYR A 504 -3.81 5.69 -35.58
C TYR A 504 -3.19 4.50 -36.31
N HIS A 505 -2.31 3.76 -35.65
CA HIS A 505 -1.65 2.59 -36.22
C HIS A 505 -2.50 1.31 -36.12
N LYS A 506 -3.74 1.38 -35.65
CA LYS A 506 -4.66 0.22 -35.44
C LYS A 506 -3.99 -0.93 -34.66
N ARG A 507 -3.07 -0.63 -33.76
CA ARG A 507 -2.35 -1.62 -32.93
C ARG A 507 -3.06 -1.80 -31.58
N ASN A 508 -3.42 -3.04 -31.25
CA ASN A 508 -3.87 -3.36 -29.88
C ASN A 508 -2.66 -3.75 -29.04
N PRO A 509 -2.36 -3.03 -27.94
CA PRO A 509 -1.23 -3.35 -27.06
C PRO A 509 -1.31 -4.72 -26.38
N LEU A 510 -2.52 -5.26 -26.22
CA LEU A 510 -2.79 -6.59 -25.68
C LEU A 510 -3.13 -7.62 -26.79
N GLY A 511 -2.95 -7.28 -28.06
CA GLY A 511 -3.35 -8.12 -29.17
C GLY A 511 -2.67 -9.49 -29.17
N LYS A 512 -1.40 -9.55 -28.79
CA LYS A 512 -0.65 -10.81 -28.70
C LYS A 512 -1.15 -11.69 -27.56
N GLU A 513 -1.37 -11.09 -26.40
CA GLU A 513 -1.85 -11.77 -25.18
C GLU A 513 -3.30 -12.25 -25.36
N LEU A 514 -4.16 -11.45 -26.00
CA LEU A 514 -5.53 -11.83 -26.32
C LEU A 514 -5.57 -12.98 -27.34
N ALA A 515 -4.71 -12.97 -28.35
CA ALA A 515 -4.59 -14.06 -29.32
C ALA A 515 -4.11 -15.36 -28.66
N ALA A 516 -3.09 -15.29 -27.79
CA ALA A 516 -2.61 -16.43 -27.04
C ALA A 516 -3.68 -17.02 -26.10
N LEU A 517 -4.46 -16.19 -25.45
CA LEU A 517 -5.58 -16.64 -24.62
C LEU A 517 -6.71 -17.27 -25.43
N ALA A 518 -7.04 -16.71 -26.59
CA ALA A 518 -8.04 -17.28 -27.50
C ALA A 518 -7.60 -18.65 -28.02
N GLU A 519 -6.30 -18.82 -28.33
CA GLU A 519 -5.73 -20.10 -28.75
C GLU A 519 -5.78 -21.13 -27.62
N MET A 520 -5.48 -20.74 -26.37
CA MET A 520 -5.60 -21.63 -25.19
C MET A 520 -7.05 -22.05 -24.92
N MET A 521 -8.04 -21.18 -25.19
CA MET A 521 -9.47 -21.50 -25.05
C MET A 521 -10.02 -22.29 -26.22
N GLY A 522 -9.50 -22.12 -27.43
CA GLY A 522 -9.92 -22.82 -28.64
C GLY A 522 -9.32 -24.21 -28.79
N LYS A 523 -8.25 -24.55 -28.05
CA LYS A 523 -7.68 -25.91 -28.00
C LYS A 523 -8.41 -26.86 -27.03
N LYS A 524 -9.53 -26.43 -26.46
CA LYS A 524 -10.47 -27.27 -25.73
C LYS A 524 -11.70 -27.56 -26.56
#